data_4f89b0d10785cd72e25a93332c2339c0
#
_entry.id   4f89b0d10785cd72e25a93332c2339c0
#
_cell.length_a   1.000
_cell.length_b   1.000
_cell.length_c   1.000
_cell.angle_alpha   90.00
_cell.angle_beta   90.00
_cell.angle_gamma   90.00
#
_symmetry.space_group_name_H-M   'P 1'
#
loop_
_entity.id
_entity.type
_entity.pdbx_description
1 polymer ?
#
loop_
_entity_poly.entity_id
_entity_poly.type
_entity_poly.pdbx_seq_one_letter_code
_entity_poly.pdbx_strand_id
1 'polypeptide(L)'
;FGLEVFRGAEWAMKSMGKEFAEKTTYKRGATDFSSQVARMKAAGCDLVVMGTIIRETIGTIGEARKTGFSPDFFGSSAAYTDLIHKLGGKAMDGLYAMHTAEQPYPDSTDNKIRFWSAKYRTRFNEEPTVFSAYGYSIVDTFAVAARNAGANLNVDSFIKAMETTKFPADMFGSPPFNFKPDYRLGNDQSRMSQIQNGRWTKITDYLPVPAAK
;
A
#
# COMPACT_ATOMS: atom_id res chain seq x y z
N PHE A 1 1.87 -4.01 -13.11
CA PHE A 1 1.58 -3.94 -11.67
C PHE A 1 1.24 -5.32 -11.10
N GLY A 2 0.12 -5.98 -11.46
CA GLY A 2 -0.26 -7.28 -10.86
C GLY A 2 0.78 -8.38 -11.01
N LEU A 3 1.52 -8.42 -12.10
CA LEU A 3 2.59 -9.40 -12.33
C LEU A 3 3.78 -9.21 -11.37
N GLU A 4 4.13 -7.97 -10.99
CA GLU A 4 5.19 -7.71 -10.01
C GLU A 4 4.76 -8.21 -8.63
N VAL A 5 3.52 -7.92 -8.21
CA VAL A 5 2.96 -8.45 -6.95
C VAL A 5 2.99 -9.97 -6.95
N PHE A 6 2.55 -10.59 -8.05
CA PHE A 6 2.57 -12.04 -8.21
C PHE A 6 3.99 -12.62 -8.12
N ARG A 7 4.96 -12.04 -8.82
CA ARG A 7 6.37 -12.49 -8.79
C ARG A 7 6.96 -12.41 -7.37
N GLY A 8 6.67 -11.31 -6.64
CA GLY A 8 7.10 -11.18 -5.25
C GLY A 8 6.49 -12.25 -4.33
N ALA A 9 5.20 -12.51 -4.49
CA ALA A 9 4.52 -13.56 -3.74
C ALA A 9 5.02 -14.97 -4.11
N GLU A 10 5.26 -15.23 -5.40
CA GLU A 10 5.83 -16.51 -5.86
C GLU A 10 7.25 -16.73 -5.32
N TRP A 11 8.06 -15.68 -5.31
CA TRP A 11 9.38 -15.74 -4.69
C TRP A 11 9.31 -16.09 -3.20
N ALA A 12 8.40 -15.44 -2.46
CA ALA A 12 8.20 -15.73 -1.04
C ALA A 12 7.73 -17.17 -0.80
N MET A 13 6.77 -17.66 -1.60
CA MET A 13 6.31 -19.06 -1.51
C MET A 13 7.45 -20.05 -1.76
N LYS A 14 8.25 -19.84 -2.81
CA LYS A 14 9.41 -20.68 -3.12
C LYS A 14 10.46 -20.68 -2.00
N SER A 15 10.72 -19.55 -1.37
CA SER A 15 11.66 -19.44 -0.26
C SER A 15 11.23 -20.26 0.97
N MET A 16 9.95 -20.55 1.09
CA MET A 16 9.35 -21.40 2.13
C MET A 16 9.14 -22.86 1.68
N GLY A 17 9.60 -23.22 0.47
CA GLY A 17 9.38 -24.56 -0.10
C GLY A 17 7.91 -24.83 -0.46
N LYS A 18 7.12 -23.78 -0.74
CA LYS A 18 5.69 -23.86 -1.06
C LYS A 18 5.42 -23.38 -2.48
N GLU A 19 4.27 -23.78 -3.00
CA GLU A 19 3.73 -23.33 -4.29
C GLU A 19 2.29 -22.84 -4.14
N PHE A 20 1.84 -22.05 -5.11
CA PHE A 20 0.43 -21.66 -5.16
C PHE A 20 -0.46 -22.83 -5.60
N ALA A 21 -1.52 -23.09 -4.85
CA ALA A 21 -2.53 -24.08 -5.21
C ALA A 21 -3.33 -23.64 -6.48
N GLU A 22 -3.54 -22.34 -6.66
CA GLU A 22 -4.25 -21.79 -7.81
C GLU A 22 -3.68 -20.42 -8.20
N LYS A 23 -3.71 -20.10 -9.49
CA LYS A 23 -3.28 -18.84 -10.08
C LYS A 23 -4.35 -18.33 -11.03
N THR A 24 -4.90 -17.17 -10.73
CA THR A 24 -5.95 -16.55 -11.57
C THR A 24 -5.53 -15.18 -12.07
N THR A 25 -6.10 -14.77 -13.18
CA THR A 25 -5.91 -13.44 -13.76
C THR A 25 -7.23 -12.81 -14.11
N TYR A 26 -7.23 -11.50 -14.31
CA TYR A 26 -8.37 -10.74 -14.79
C TYR A 26 -7.93 -9.66 -15.78
N LYS A 27 -8.85 -9.20 -16.63
CA LYS A 27 -8.61 -8.01 -17.46
C LYS A 27 -8.90 -6.75 -16.65
N ARG A 28 -8.08 -5.72 -16.81
CA ARG A 28 -8.34 -4.42 -16.19
C ARG A 28 -9.74 -3.92 -16.56
N GLY A 29 -10.51 -3.47 -15.56
CA GLY A 29 -11.89 -3.04 -15.75
C GLY A 29 -12.93 -4.17 -15.65
N ALA A 30 -12.51 -5.40 -15.35
CA ALA A 30 -13.44 -6.49 -15.05
C ALA A 30 -14.34 -6.11 -13.86
N THR A 31 -15.58 -6.58 -13.91
CA THR A 31 -16.59 -6.37 -12.86
C THR A 31 -17.13 -7.67 -12.29
N ASP A 32 -16.84 -8.79 -12.94
CA ASP A 32 -17.21 -10.14 -12.53
C ASP A 32 -15.95 -10.95 -12.19
N PHE A 33 -15.92 -11.50 -10.99
CA PHE A 33 -14.82 -12.29 -10.44
C PHE A 33 -15.26 -13.69 -10.01
N SER A 34 -16.46 -14.11 -10.41
CA SER A 34 -17.08 -15.39 -10.02
C SER A 34 -16.22 -16.60 -10.42
N SER A 35 -15.67 -16.57 -11.63
CA SER A 35 -14.81 -17.65 -12.14
C SER A 35 -13.51 -17.77 -11.33
N GLN A 36 -12.85 -16.66 -11.03
CA GLN A 36 -11.61 -16.63 -10.24
C GLN A 36 -11.86 -17.13 -8.81
N VAL A 37 -12.94 -16.64 -8.19
CA VAL A 37 -13.34 -17.03 -6.83
C VAL A 37 -13.68 -18.52 -6.78
N ALA A 38 -14.46 -19.03 -7.76
CA ALA A 38 -14.82 -20.45 -7.82
C ALA A 38 -13.59 -21.36 -7.93
N ARG A 39 -12.59 -20.98 -8.76
CA ARG A 39 -11.34 -21.74 -8.92
C ARG A 39 -10.52 -21.76 -7.63
N MET A 40 -10.32 -20.61 -6.98
CA MET A 40 -9.59 -20.53 -5.71
C MET A 40 -10.29 -21.33 -4.60
N LYS A 41 -11.62 -21.25 -4.53
CA LYS A 41 -12.42 -22.05 -3.59
C LYS A 41 -12.29 -23.56 -3.85
N ALA A 42 -12.40 -23.98 -5.09
CA ALA A 42 -12.25 -25.39 -5.47
C ALA A 42 -10.83 -25.95 -5.20
N ALA A 43 -9.81 -25.10 -5.31
CA ALA A 43 -8.43 -25.44 -4.96
C ALA A 43 -8.15 -25.43 -3.44
N GLY A 44 -9.14 -25.09 -2.61
CA GLY A 44 -9.00 -25.07 -1.14
C GLY A 44 -8.04 -23.99 -0.62
N CYS A 45 -7.95 -22.84 -1.33
CA CYS A 45 -7.06 -21.76 -0.88
C CYS A 45 -7.50 -21.22 0.48
N ASP A 46 -6.58 -21.12 1.41
CA ASP A 46 -6.75 -20.53 2.75
C ASP A 46 -6.21 -19.08 2.81
N LEU A 47 -5.33 -18.71 1.89
CA LEU A 47 -4.78 -17.36 1.70
C LEU A 47 -4.87 -16.97 0.22
N VAL A 48 -5.37 -15.77 -0.07
CA VAL A 48 -5.44 -15.19 -1.41
C VAL A 48 -4.60 -13.92 -1.48
N VAL A 49 -3.48 -13.97 -2.21
CA VAL A 49 -2.64 -12.80 -2.49
C VAL A 49 -3.17 -12.05 -3.71
N MET A 50 -3.48 -10.77 -3.56
CA MET A 50 -4.16 -9.96 -4.56
C MET A 50 -3.28 -8.84 -5.11
N GLY A 51 -2.95 -8.90 -6.39
CA GLY A 51 -2.38 -7.79 -7.16
C GLY A 51 -3.48 -6.93 -7.79
N THR A 52 -4.39 -6.40 -6.97
CA THR A 52 -5.62 -5.69 -7.36
C THR A 52 -5.60 -4.24 -6.88
N ILE A 53 -6.46 -3.39 -7.49
CA ILE A 53 -6.78 -2.05 -7.01
C ILE A 53 -8.20 -2.04 -6.41
N ILE A 54 -8.76 -0.88 -6.14
CA ILE A 54 -9.97 -0.72 -5.30
C ILE A 54 -11.14 -1.59 -5.77
N ARG A 55 -11.56 -1.45 -7.04
CA ARG A 55 -12.75 -2.15 -7.58
C ARG A 55 -12.59 -3.66 -7.54
N GLU A 56 -11.47 -4.13 -8.03
CA GLU A 56 -11.19 -5.55 -8.15
C GLU A 56 -11.03 -6.20 -6.76
N THR A 57 -10.44 -5.49 -5.80
CA THR A 57 -10.35 -5.95 -4.41
C THR A 57 -11.74 -6.13 -3.82
N ILE A 58 -12.58 -5.10 -3.90
CA ILE A 58 -13.95 -5.13 -3.35
C ILE A 58 -14.79 -6.21 -4.06
N GLY A 59 -14.70 -6.28 -5.39
CA GLY A 59 -15.46 -7.27 -6.18
C GLY A 59 -15.07 -8.71 -5.86
N THR A 60 -13.77 -8.99 -5.77
CA THR A 60 -13.27 -10.35 -5.44
C THR A 60 -13.68 -10.78 -4.04
N ILE A 61 -13.47 -9.93 -3.03
CA ILE A 61 -13.84 -10.25 -1.66
C ILE A 61 -15.36 -10.35 -1.51
N GLY A 62 -16.13 -9.44 -2.11
CA GLY A 62 -17.59 -9.47 -2.09
C GLY A 62 -18.13 -10.76 -2.68
N GLU A 63 -17.60 -11.21 -3.82
CA GLU A 63 -17.99 -12.46 -4.46
C GLU A 63 -17.60 -13.69 -3.61
N ALA A 64 -16.42 -13.67 -3.01
CA ALA A 64 -15.99 -14.73 -2.09
C ALA A 64 -16.96 -14.87 -0.90
N ARG A 65 -17.32 -13.76 -0.25
CA ARG A 65 -18.26 -13.76 0.88
C ARG A 65 -19.65 -14.28 0.48
N LYS A 66 -20.17 -13.88 -0.69
CA LYS A 66 -21.46 -14.38 -1.22
C LYS A 66 -21.47 -15.89 -1.40
N THR A 67 -20.37 -16.47 -1.83
CA THR A 67 -20.26 -17.91 -2.07
C THR A 67 -19.83 -18.71 -0.84
N GLY A 68 -19.70 -18.06 0.33
CA GLY A 68 -19.23 -18.70 1.55
C GLY A 68 -17.74 -19.10 1.50
N PHE A 69 -16.95 -18.47 0.63
CA PHE A 69 -15.50 -18.63 0.59
C PHE A 69 -14.83 -17.56 1.46
N SER A 70 -14.13 -17.97 2.51
CA SER A 70 -13.61 -17.07 3.55
C SER A 70 -12.14 -17.31 3.86
N PRO A 71 -11.23 -17.24 2.86
CA PRO A 71 -9.80 -17.27 3.11
C PRO A 71 -9.35 -15.94 3.71
N ASP A 72 -8.10 -15.89 4.18
CA ASP A 72 -7.42 -14.64 4.39
C ASP A 72 -7.13 -13.95 3.05
N PHE A 73 -7.36 -12.64 2.99
CA PHE A 73 -7.05 -11.82 1.81
C PHE A 73 -5.90 -10.89 2.11
N PHE A 74 -4.91 -10.86 1.22
CA PHE A 74 -3.71 -10.07 1.37
C PHE A 74 -3.46 -9.22 0.11
N GLY A 75 -3.58 -7.90 0.26
CA GLY A 75 -3.39 -6.93 -0.80
C GLY A 75 -2.03 -6.23 -0.76
N SER A 76 -1.64 -5.68 -1.90
CA SER A 76 -0.51 -4.76 -1.98
C SER A 76 -0.89 -3.36 -1.45
N SER A 77 0.07 -2.42 -1.47
CA SER A 77 -0.17 -1.01 -1.11
C SER A 77 -1.26 -0.33 -1.96
N ALA A 78 -1.56 -0.84 -3.16
CA ALA A 78 -2.64 -0.32 -3.99
C ALA A 78 -4.05 -0.63 -3.43
N ALA A 79 -4.18 -1.62 -2.56
CA ALA A 79 -5.40 -1.90 -1.83
C ALA A 79 -5.49 -1.17 -0.48
N TYR A 80 -4.37 -0.59 -0.01
CA TYR A 80 -4.35 0.16 1.26
C TYR A 80 -4.92 1.57 1.07
N THR A 81 -6.22 1.68 1.13
CA THR A 81 -6.95 2.96 1.10
C THR A 81 -8.27 2.84 1.84
N ASP A 82 -8.73 3.92 2.43
CA ASP A 82 -10.03 3.99 3.12
C ASP A 82 -11.22 3.73 2.19
N LEU A 83 -11.08 3.95 0.90
CA LEU A 83 -12.11 3.65 -0.09
C LEU A 83 -12.49 2.16 -0.11
N ILE A 84 -11.58 1.27 0.24
CA ILE A 84 -11.87 -0.17 0.31
C ILE A 84 -12.99 -0.44 1.32
N HIS A 85 -12.83 -0.01 2.57
CA HIS A 85 -13.84 -0.25 3.60
C HIS A 85 -15.05 0.69 3.49
N LYS A 86 -14.87 1.91 2.98
CA LYS A 86 -16.00 2.83 2.75
C LYS A 86 -16.98 2.31 1.68
N LEU A 87 -16.46 1.75 0.59
CA LEU A 87 -17.29 1.25 -0.51
C LEU A 87 -17.68 -0.23 -0.35
N GLY A 88 -16.79 -1.05 0.19
CA GLY A 88 -17.01 -2.49 0.38
C GLY A 88 -17.67 -2.87 1.70
N GLY A 89 -17.75 -1.93 2.64
CA GLY A 89 -18.41 -2.13 3.93
C GLY A 89 -17.79 -3.26 4.76
N LYS A 90 -18.61 -3.89 5.59
CA LYS A 90 -18.20 -4.95 6.53
C LYS A 90 -17.58 -6.18 5.86
N ALA A 91 -17.88 -6.42 4.59
CA ALA A 91 -17.29 -7.55 3.86
C ALA A 91 -15.77 -7.45 3.73
N MET A 92 -15.21 -6.24 3.87
CA MET A 92 -13.78 -5.97 3.79
C MET A 92 -13.03 -6.17 5.11
N ASP A 93 -13.73 -6.35 6.23
CA ASP A 93 -13.09 -6.66 7.51
C ASP A 93 -12.27 -7.95 7.39
N GLY A 94 -11.06 -7.92 7.93
CA GLY A 94 -10.09 -9.01 7.81
C GLY A 94 -9.13 -8.90 6.63
N LEU A 95 -9.34 -7.99 5.67
CA LEU A 95 -8.38 -7.76 4.60
C LEU A 95 -7.06 -7.20 5.15
N TYR A 96 -5.96 -7.85 4.82
CA TYR A 96 -4.60 -7.38 5.07
C TYR A 96 -4.07 -6.59 3.88
N ALA A 97 -3.27 -5.56 4.12
CA ALA A 97 -2.52 -4.89 3.06
C ALA A 97 -1.18 -4.33 3.56
N MET A 98 -0.18 -4.35 2.67
CA MET A 98 1.12 -3.72 2.92
C MET A 98 1.06 -2.23 2.61
N HIS A 99 1.79 -1.42 3.39
CA HIS A 99 1.90 0.02 3.17
C HIS A 99 3.20 0.59 3.75
N THR A 100 3.53 1.81 3.37
CA THR A 100 4.65 2.59 3.92
C THR A 100 4.16 3.80 4.72
N ALA A 101 3.10 4.47 4.29
CA ALA A 101 2.50 5.58 5.02
C ALA A 101 1.13 5.19 5.58
N GLU A 102 0.75 5.73 6.71
CA GLU A 102 -0.56 5.49 7.33
C GLU A 102 -1.67 6.29 6.66
N GLN A 103 -2.87 5.73 6.66
CA GLN A 103 -4.09 6.46 6.27
C GLN A 103 -4.27 7.65 7.23
N PRO A 104 -4.36 8.88 6.72
CA PRO A 104 -4.43 10.08 7.56
C PRO A 104 -5.87 10.32 8.07
N TYR A 105 -6.32 9.50 8.99
CA TYR A 105 -7.66 9.64 9.55
C TYR A 105 -7.82 10.97 10.32
N PRO A 106 -8.94 11.70 10.14
CA PRO A 106 -9.18 12.97 10.81
C PRO A 106 -9.27 12.88 12.34
N ASP A 107 -9.59 11.69 12.86
CA ASP A 107 -9.67 11.36 14.28
C ASP A 107 -8.42 10.65 14.81
N SER A 108 -7.29 10.73 14.10
CA SER A 108 -6.01 10.14 14.52
C SER A 108 -5.63 10.62 15.92
N THR A 109 -4.99 9.77 16.70
CA THR A 109 -4.39 10.14 17.99
C THR A 109 -3.18 11.06 17.83
N ASP A 110 -2.53 11.07 16.67
CA ASP A 110 -1.44 11.99 16.34
C ASP A 110 -1.97 13.38 16.01
N ASN A 111 -1.56 14.38 16.78
CA ASN A 111 -1.97 15.78 16.59
C ASN A 111 -1.54 16.36 15.23
N LYS A 112 -0.38 15.95 14.70
CA LYS A 112 0.11 16.44 13.40
C LYS A 112 -0.78 15.94 12.27
N ILE A 113 -1.17 14.65 12.31
CA ILE A 113 -2.08 14.06 11.34
C ILE A 113 -3.45 14.73 11.42
N ARG A 114 -4.02 14.91 12.63
CA ARG A 114 -5.32 15.59 12.80
C ARG A 114 -5.29 17.01 12.23
N PHE A 115 -4.27 17.79 12.58
CA PHE A 115 -4.11 19.15 12.08
C PHE A 115 -3.99 19.19 10.56
N TRP A 116 -3.14 18.33 9.98
CA TRP A 116 -2.96 18.23 8.54
C TRP A 116 -4.27 17.83 7.82
N SER A 117 -4.97 16.83 8.34
CA SER A 117 -6.24 16.35 7.78
C SER A 117 -7.32 17.43 7.81
N ALA A 118 -7.42 18.17 8.92
CA ALA A 118 -8.36 19.31 9.03
C ALA A 118 -8.02 20.42 8.02
N LYS A 119 -6.74 20.76 7.88
CA LYS A 119 -6.26 21.75 6.89
C LYS A 119 -6.54 21.29 5.45
N TYR A 120 -6.30 20.00 5.15
CA TYR A 120 -6.59 19.40 3.84
C TYR A 120 -8.10 19.54 3.51
N ARG A 121 -8.96 19.09 4.43
CA ARG A 121 -10.41 19.19 4.26
C ARG A 121 -10.90 20.62 4.06
N THR A 122 -10.39 21.58 4.83
CA THR A 122 -10.73 23.00 4.66
C THR A 122 -10.32 23.53 3.29
N ARG A 123 -9.16 23.07 2.77
CA ARG A 123 -8.62 23.54 1.49
C ARG A 123 -9.32 22.94 0.28
N PHE A 124 -9.65 21.65 0.34
CA PHE A 124 -10.11 20.88 -0.81
C PHE A 124 -11.57 20.44 -0.72
N ASN A 125 -12.24 20.68 0.42
CA ASN A 125 -13.61 20.24 0.71
C ASN A 125 -13.81 18.71 0.53
N GLU A 126 -12.78 17.92 0.83
CA GLU A 126 -12.80 16.46 0.79
C GLU A 126 -11.93 15.88 1.90
N GLU A 127 -12.19 14.65 2.29
CA GLU A 127 -11.36 13.95 3.26
C GLU A 127 -10.04 13.48 2.61
N PRO A 128 -8.90 13.62 3.30
CA PRO A 128 -7.64 13.11 2.79
C PRO A 128 -7.62 11.58 2.77
N THR A 129 -6.93 11.03 1.79
CA THR A 129 -6.64 9.61 1.67
C THR A 129 -5.15 9.34 1.85
N VAL A 130 -4.74 8.08 1.89
CA VAL A 130 -3.31 7.73 1.86
C VAL A 130 -2.63 8.28 0.59
N PHE A 131 -3.35 8.39 -0.52
CA PHE A 131 -2.82 8.98 -1.76
C PHE A 131 -2.55 10.48 -1.62
N SER A 132 -3.37 11.20 -0.83
CA SER A 132 -3.10 12.60 -0.47
C SER A 132 -1.82 12.72 0.37
N ALA A 133 -1.61 11.78 1.30
CA ALA A 133 -0.38 11.69 2.10
C ALA A 133 0.84 11.43 1.20
N TYR A 134 0.74 10.49 0.25
CA TYR A 134 1.81 10.24 -0.72
C TYR A 134 2.13 11.49 -1.56
N GLY A 135 1.11 12.17 -2.08
CA GLY A 135 1.30 13.42 -2.83
C GLY A 135 2.03 14.49 -2.01
N TYR A 136 1.63 14.65 -0.75
CA TYR A 136 2.31 15.58 0.16
C TYR A 136 3.77 15.20 0.38
N SER A 137 4.06 13.95 0.74
CA SER A 137 5.43 13.48 1.01
C SER A 137 6.33 13.57 -0.22
N ILE A 138 5.81 13.32 -1.43
CA ILE A 138 6.55 13.48 -2.70
C ILE A 138 6.98 14.94 -2.88
N VAL A 139 6.06 15.89 -2.71
CA VAL A 139 6.35 17.31 -2.90
C VAL A 139 7.25 17.86 -1.78
N ASP A 140 7.05 17.41 -0.55
CA ASP A 140 7.90 17.78 0.58
C ASP A 140 9.35 17.28 0.39
N THR A 141 9.51 16.02 -0.03
CA THR A 141 10.83 15.46 -0.41
C THR A 141 11.50 16.28 -1.50
N PHE A 142 10.75 16.62 -2.56
CA PHE A 142 11.26 17.49 -3.62
C PHE A 142 11.70 18.86 -3.09
N ALA A 143 10.89 19.50 -2.25
CA ALA A 143 11.17 20.83 -1.69
C ALA A 143 12.42 20.81 -0.79
N VAL A 144 12.59 19.76 0.01
CA VAL A 144 13.80 19.58 0.85
C VAL A 144 15.04 19.44 -0.04
N ALA A 145 14.99 18.58 -1.04
CA ALA A 145 16.12 18.37 -1.96
C ALA A 145 16.44 19.62 -2.77
N ALA A 146 15.43 20.34 -3.29
CA ALA A 146 15.62 21.58 -4.02
C ALA A 146 16.27 22.67 -3.17
N ARG A 147 15.87 22.78 -1.89
CA ARG A 147 16.49 23.70 -0.94
C ARG A 147 17.95 23.34 -0.68
N ASN A 148 18.26 22.06 -0.53
CA ASN A 148 19.62 21.56 -0.30
C ASN A 148 20.51 21.70 -1.53
N ALA A 149 19.92 21.69 -2.76
CA ALA A 149 20.65 21.96 -3.99
C ALA A 149 21.11 23.42 -4.13
N GLY A 150 20.49 24.35 -3.40
CA GLY A 150 20.86 25.76 -3.35
C GLY A 150 20.32 26.62 -4.50
N ALA A 151 20.87 27.85 -4.61
CA ALA A 151 20.36 28.86 -5.56
C ALA A 151 20.52 28.46 -7.02
N ASN A 152 21.54 27.68 -7.36
CA ASN A 152 21.79 27.21 -8.74
C ASN A 152 21.08 25.86 -9.01
N LEU A 153 19.79 25.79 -8.73
CA LEU A 153 19.01 24.59 -8.92
C LEU A 153 18.96 24.18 -10.39
N ASN A 154 19.47 23.00 -10.69
CA ASN A 154 19.41 22.33 -11.97
C ASN A 154 19.36 20.80 -11.73
N VAL A 155 19.28 20.00 -12.78
CA VAL A 155 19.15 18.54 -12.67
C VAL A 155 20.29 17.92 -11.88
N ASP A 156 21.54 18.31 -12.18
CA ASP A 156 22.72 17.71 -11.53
C ASP A 156 22.81 18.07 -10.05
N SER A 157 22.58 19.35 -9.71
CA SER A 157 22.57 19.80 -8.30
C SER A 157 21.42 19.17 -7.51
N PHE A 158 20.26 18.96 -8.14
CA PHE A 158 19.12 18.29 -7.53
C PHE A 158 19.41 16.80 -7.28
N ILE A 159 19.95 16.09 -8.27
CA ILE A 159 20.35 14.68 -8.12
C ILE A 159 21.37 14.54 -7.00
N LYS A 160 22.40 15.39 -6.97
CA LYS A 160 23.39 15.39 -5.90
C LYS A 160 22.75 15.64 -4.53
N ALA A 161 21.79 16.57 -4.43
CA ALA A 161 21.08 16.84 -3.20
C ALA A 161 20.24 15.63 -2.75
N MET A 162 19.54 14.97 -3.68
CA MET A 162 18.80 13.73 -3.39
C MET A 162 19.69 12.61 -2.84
N GLU A 163 20.90 12.46 -3.40
CA GLU A 163 21.85 11.41 -3.03
C GLU A 163 22.57 11.68 -1.69
N THR A 164 22.70 12.94 -1.29
CA THR A 164 23.40 13.35 -0.08
C THR A 164 22.47 13.65 1.09
N THR A 165 21.18 13.85 0.84
CA THR A 165 20.18 14.13 1.88
C THR A 165 19.69 12.83 2.52
N LYS A 166 19.73 12.78 3.86
CA LYS A 166 19.03 11.77 4.64
C LYS A 166 17.65 12.31 4.98
N PHE A 167 16.63 11.73 4.40
CA PHE A 167 15.25 12.12 4.67
C PHE A 167 14.77 11.43 5.95
N PRO A 168 14.28 12.17 6.95
CA PRO A 168 13.76 11.58 8.18
C PRO A 168 12.42 10.88 7.94
N ALA A 169 11.98 10.13 8.94
CA ALA A 169 10.59 9.64 8.98
C ALA A 169 9.62 10.83 8.89
N ASP A 170 8.55 10.67 8.12
CA ASP A 170 7.53 11.70 7.96
C ASP A 170 6.40 11.58 9.01
N MET A 171 5.48 12.55 9.04
CA MET A 171 4.35 12.53 9.97
C MET A 171 3.34 11.42 9.70
N PHE A 172 3.33 10.86 8.49
CA PHE A 172 2.48 9.72 8.13
C PHE A 172 3.11 8.38 8.49
N GLY A 173 4.22 8.41 9.22
CA GLY A 173 4.92 7.25 9.69
C GLY A 173 5.69 6.50 8.60
N SER A 174 5.99 7.11 7.45
CA SER A 174 6.93 6.54 6.47
C SER A 174 8.32 6.44 7.11
N PRO A 175 9.09 5.37 6.84
CA PRO A 175 10.41 5.22 7.44
C PRO A 175 11.39 6.25 6.88
N PRO A 176 12.51 6.51 7.57
CA PRO A 176 13.61 7.29 7.00
C PRO A 176 14.12 6.64 5.71
N PHE A 177 14.56 7.44 4.77
CA PHE A 177 15.08 6.94 3.51
C PHE A 177 16.23 7.79 2.98
N ASN A 178 16.98 7.22 2.05
CA ASN A 178 18.03 7.93 1.32
C ASN A 178 18.26 7.27 -0.04
N PHE A 179 18.71 8.07 -1.00
CA PHE A 179 19.14 7.58 -2.32
C PHE A 179 20.67 7.54 -2.41
N LYS A 180 21.18 6.72 -3.30
CA LYS A 180 22.59 6.62 -3.66
C LYS A 180 22.72 6.54 -5.16
N PRO A 181 23.91 6.82 -5.76
CA PRO A 181 24.11 6.75 -7.20
C PRO A 181 23.74 5.38 -7.81
N ASP A 182 24.01 4.30 -7.09
CA ASP A 182 23.78 2.91 -7.47
C ASP A 182 22.52 2.30 -6.85
N TYR A 183 21.78 3.04 -6.01
CA TYR A 183 20.60 2.54 -5.31
C TYR A 183 19.49 3.59 -5.23
N ARG A 184 18.48 3.46 -6.10
CA ARG A 184 17.38 4.42 -6.28
C ARG A 184 16.07 4.03 -5.58
N LEU A 185 16.06 2.93 -4.84
CA LEU A 185 14.84 2.48 -4.17
C LEU A 185 14.42 3.38 -3.00
N GLY A 186 15.38 4.00 -2.32
CA GLY A 186 15.15 4.91 -1.20
C GLY A 186 14.79 4.18 0.09
N ASN A 187 13.76 3.34 0.07
CA ASN A 187 13.29 2.54 1.20
C ASN A 187 12.92 1.13 0.73
N ASP A 188 13.31 0.13 1.51
CA ASP A 188 13.07 -1.30 1.29
C ASP A 188 12.24 -1.94 2.41
N GLN A 189 11.51 -1.15 3.18
CA GLN A 189 10.70 -1.60 4.29
C GLN A 189 9.22 -1.35 4.02
N SER A 190 8.38 -2.22 4.52
CA SER A 190 6.94 -2.03 4.54
C SER A 190 6.36 -2.61 5.82
N ARG A 191 5.16 -2.19 6.18
CA ARG A 191 4.42 -2.72 7.32
C ARG A 191 3.04 -3.16 6.88
N MET A 192 2.39 -3.95 7.70
CA MET A 192 1.09 -4.52 7.41
C MET A 192 0.01 -3.90 8.30
N SER A 193 -1.14 -3.62 7.71
CA SER A 193 -2.38 -3.29 8.39
C SER A 193 -3.47 -4.27 8.00
N GLN A 194 -4.49 -4.35 8.84
CA GLN A 194 -5.72 -5.11 8.61
C GLN A 194 -6.93 -4.19 8.75
N ILE A 195 -7.96 -4.38 7.94
CA ILE A 195 -9.25 -3.72 8.18
C ILE A 195 -9.93 -4.40 9.38
N GLN A 196 -10.12 -3.64 10.44
CA GLN A 196 -10.81 -4.04 11.67
C GLN A 196 -11.91 -3.05 11.99
N ASN A 197 -13.15 -3.52 12.07
CA ASN A 197 -14.32 -2.67 12.32
C ASN A 197 -14.43 -1.48 11.35
N GLY A 198 -14.19 -1.74 10.05
CA GLY A 198 -14.27 -0.73 9.00
C GLY A 198 -13.16 0.31 9.02
N ARG A 199 -11.98 -0.03 9.56
CA ARG A 199 -10.84 0.88 9.65
C ARG A 199 -9.52 0.12 9.49
N TRP A 200 -8.56 0.71 8.77
CA TRP A 200 -7.20 0.19 8.73
C TRP A 200 -6.53 0.32 10.10
N THR A 201 -6.13 -0.81 10.66
CA THR A 201 -5.41 -0.91 11.93
C THR A 201 -4.03 -1.51 11.67
N LYS A 202 -2.99 -0.83 12.08
CA LYS A 202 -1.61 -1.32 11.97
C LYS A 202 -1.45 -2.58 12.83
N ILE A 203 -0.86 -3.64 12.27
CA ILE A 203 -0.64 -4.91 12.96
C ILE A 203 0.83 -5.34 13.03
N THR A 204 1.72 -4.71 12.24
CA THR A 204 3.17 -4.92 12.35
C THR A 204 3.91 -3.60 12.42
N ASP A 205 5.13 -3.63 12.95
CA ASP A 205 6.12 -2.61 12.67
C ASP A 205 6.72 -2.83 11.27
N TYR A 206 7.70 -1.99 10.88
CA TYR A 206 8.36 -2.14 9.59
C TYR A 206 9.12 -3.46 9.49
N LEU A 207 8.84 -4.17 8.41
CA LEU A 207 9.50 -5.40 8.03
C LEU A 207 10.44 -5.10 6.87
N PRO A 208 11.72 -5.50 6.94
CA PRO A 208 12.64 -5.36 5.83
C PRO A 208 12.24 -6.30 4.69
N VAL A 209 12.56 -5.91 3.46
CA VAL A 209 12.48 -6.85 2.32
C VAL A 209 13.54 -7.93 2.54
N PRO A 210 13.18 -9.22 2.51
CA PRO A 210 14.15 -10.29 2.60
C PRO A 210 15.20 -10.16 1.49
N ALA A 211 16.48 -10.33 1.82
CA ALA A 211 17.54 -10.32 0.82
C ALA A 211 17.28 -11.40 -0.24
N ALA A 212 17.36 -11.04 -1.51
CA ALA A 212 17.38 -12.03 -2.59
C ALA A 212 18.62 -12.93 -2.39
N LYS A 213 18.38 -14.21 -2.22
CA LYS A 213 19.45 -15.22 -2.20
C LYS A 213 19.85 -15.60 -3.61
#